data_471b7fb9e6e9d26c99f6da38a7ee4cb4
#
_entry.id   471b7fb9e6e9d26c99f6da38a7ee4cb4
#
_cell.length_a   1.000
_cell.length_b   1.000
_cell.length_c   1.000
_cell.angle_alpha   90.00
_cell.angle_beta   90.00
_cell.angle_gamma   90.00
#
_symmetry.space_group_name_H-M   'P 1'
#
loop_
_entity.id
_entity.type
_entity.pdbx_description
1 polymer ?
#
loop_
_entity_poly.entity_id
_entity_poly.type
_entity_poly.pdbx_seq_one_letter_code
_entity_poly.pdbx_strand_id
1 'polypeptide(L)'
;MASADKLVADARHPKQVLILITDGEDNASSLNLEQTIRRVQQLSGPVIYSIGLLFGDEMSHAEVRHARRALEMLSTETGGIAYFPKSVEQVDQIAAEVARDIRNQYTLGYHSTKPTTEPGFRRVQVNATAKGMGKLTVRTRTGYFPVVRVAKPGAGTAGMDKR
;
A
#
# COMPACT_ATOMS: atom_id res chain seq x y z
N MET A 1 2.57 2.48 -11.73
CA MET A 1 1.13 2.22 -11.40
C MET A 1 0.59 0.97 -12.08
N ALA A 2 0.89 0.69 -13.34
CA ALA A 2 0.44 -0.51 -14.05
C ALA A 2 0.65 -1.83 -13.27
N SER A 3 1.80 -1.98 -12.59
CA SER A 3 2.10 -3.17 -11.78
C SER A 3 1.14 -3.36 -10.59
N ALA A 4 0.76 -2.27 -9.91
CA ALA A 4 -0.18 -2.33 -8.79
C ALA A 4 -1.60 -2.63 -9.28
N ASP A 5 -2.04 -2.01 -10.37
CA ASP A 5 -3.35 -2.28 -10.99
C ASP A 5 -3.42 -3.74 -11.45
N LYS A 6 -2.38 -4.25 -12.13
CA LYS A 6 -2.29 -5.65 -12.56
C LYS A 6 -2.30 -6.61 -11.38
N LEU A 7 -1.53 -6.32 -10.33
CA LEU A 7 -1.49 -7.16 -9.13
C LEU A 7 -2.89 -7.30 -8.52
N VAL A 8 -3.64 -6.21 -8.39
CA VAL A 8 -4.99 -6.24 -7.83
C VAL A 8 -5.97 -6.97 -8.74
N ALA A 9 -5.85 -6.84 -10.06
CA ALA A 9 -6.72 -7.51 -11.02
C ALA A 9 -6.49 -9.03 -11.06
N ASP A 10 -5.24 -9.47 -10.97
CA ASP A 10 -4.84 -10.88 -11.17
C ASP A 10 -4.67 -11.65 -9.83
N ALA A 11 -4.72 -10.97 -8.69
CA ALA A 11 -4.42 -11.58 -7.41
C ALA A 11 -5.48 -12.61 -6.99
N ARG A 12 -5.02 -13.83 -6.71
CA ARG A 12 -5.84 -14.93 -6.18
C ARG A 12 -5.84 -15.01 -4.65
N HIS A 13 -4.95 -14.24 -4.00
CA HIS A 13 -4.78 -14.25 -2.55
C HIS A 13 -5.09 -12.88 -1.96
N PRO A 14 -5.65 -12.83 -0.75
CA PRO A 14 -6.00 -11.57 -0.08
C PRO A 14 -4.78 -10.74 0.32
N LYS A 15 -3.63 -11.39 0.55
CA LYS A 15 -2.37 -10.70 0.86
C LYS A 15 -1.65 -10.39 -0.45
N GLN A 16 -1.53 -9.11 -0.75
CA GLN A 16 -0.88 -8.60 -1.94
C GLN A 16 0.31 -7.73 -1.52
N VAL A 17 1.46 -7.99 -2.10
CA VAL A 17 2.70 -7.26 -1.83
C VAL A 17 3.36 -6.89 -3.14
N LEU A 18 3.80 -5.64 -3.22
CA LEU A 18 4.62 -5.14 -4.31
C LEU A 18 5.99 -4.75 -3.76
N ILE A 19 7.05 -5.28 -4.34
CA ILE A 19 8.42 -4.87 -4.04
C ILE A 19 8.89 -4.00 -5.19
N LEU A 20 9.22 -2.75 -4.88
CA LEU A 20 9.76 -1.78 -5.80
C LEU A 20 11.27 -1.65 -5.57
N ILE A 21 12.06 -1.95 -6.58
CA ILE A 21 13.51 -1.75 -6.56
C ILE A 21 13.83 -0.70 -7.62
N THR A 22 14.47 0.39 -7.23
CA THR A 22 14.76 1.50 -8.13
C THR A 22 16.04 2.22 -7.70
N ASP A 23 16.72 2.80 -8.67
CA ASP A 23 17.84 3.74 -8.49
C ASP A 23 17.38 5.19 -8.25
N GLY A 24 16.09 5.44 -8.30
CA GLY A 24 15.49 6.76 -7.99
C GLY A 24 15.22 7.63 -9.20
N GLU A 25 15.64 7.24 -10.38
CA GLU A 25 15.30 7.96 -11.61
C GLU A 25 13.88 7.62 -12.06
N ASP A 26 13.00 8.61 -12.08
CA ASP A 26 11.67 8.52 -12.66
C ASP A 26 11.51 9.53 -13.79
N ASN A 27 12.00 9.15 -14.96
CA ASN A 27 11.95 9.99 -16.17
C ASN A 27 10.72 9.71 -17.05
N ALA A 28 9.85 8.78 -16.65
CA ALA A 28 8.76 8.28 -17.51
C ALA A 28 7.36 8.27 -16.85
N SER A 29 7.22 8.62 -15.58
CA SER A 29 5.93 8.59 -14.91
C SER A 29 5.03 9.74 -15.34
N SER A 30 3.81 9.40 -15.77
CA SER A 30 2.75 10.35 -16.04
C SER A 30 2.01 10.83 -14.78
N LEU A 31 2.23 10.19 -13.65
CA LEU A 31 1.61 10.49 -12.35
C LEU A 31 2.66 11.05 -11.38
N ASN A 32 2.32 12.13 -10.70
CA ASN A 32 3.14 12.59 -9.58
C ASN A 32 2.98 11.68 -8.36
N LEU A 33 3.85 11.87 -7.35
CA LEU A 33 3.87 11.05 -6.13
C LEU A 33 2.51 11.03 -5.41
N GLU A 34 1.85 12.17 -5.27
CA GLU A 34 0.55 12.27 -4.58
C GLU A 34 -0.54 11.49 -5.31
N GLN A 35 -0.59 11.62 -6.63
CA GLN A 35 -1.52 10.86 -7.47
C GLN A 35 -1.25 9.35 -7.38
N THR A 36 0.02 8.96 -7.33
CA THR A 36 0.43 7.56 -7.19
C THR A 36 -0.02 6.99 -5.85
N ILE A 37 0.23 7.69 -4.74
CA ILE A 37 -0.21 7.28 -3.40
C ILE A 37 -1.73 7.17 -3.35
N ARG A 38 -2.45 8.19 -3.83
CA ARG A 38 -3.91 8.19 -3.88
C ARG A 38 -4.46 7.01 -4.66
N ARG A 39 -3.86 6.69 -5.80
CA ARG A 39 -4.25 5.55 -6.62
C ARG A 39 -4.07 4.23 -5.87
N VAL A 40 -2.93 4.02 -5.22
CA VAL A 40 -2.67 2.80 -4.42
C VAL A 40 -3.63 2.67 -3.25
N GLN A 41 -3.97 3.76 -2.58
CA GLN A 41 -4.96 3.77 -1.50
C GLN A 41 -6.37 3.41 -2.00
N GLN A 42 -6.74 3.81 -3.24
CA GLN A 42 -8.00 3.44 -3.88
C GLN A 42 -8.08 1.95 -4.24
N LEU A 43 -6.95 1.35 -4.59
CA LEU A 43 -6.91 -0.08 -4.93
C LEU A 43 -7.20 -1.01 -3.75
N SER A 44 -7.22 -0.51 -2.52
CA SER A 44 -7.47 -1.27 -1.28
C SER A 44 -6.59 -2.52 -1.12
N GLY A 45 -5.44 -2.53 -1.78
CA GLY A 45 -4.70 -3.75 -2.03
C GLY A 45 -3.27 -3.76 -1.49
N PRO A 46 -2.27 -3.58 -2.35
CA PRO A 46 -0.92 -4.03 -2.03
C PRO A 46 -0.25 -3.21 -0.92
N VAL A 47 0.52 -3.93 -0.10
CA VAL A 47 1.55 -3.33 0.74
C VAL A 47 2.79 -3.15 -0.13
N ILE A 48 3.37 -1.95 -0.14
CA ILE A 48 4.53 -1.64 -0.96
C ILE A 48 5.78 -1.58 -0.11
N TYR A 49 6.76 -2.40 -0.46
CA TYR A 49 8.13 -2.31 0.04
C TYR A 49 8.99 -1.68 -1.03
N SER A 50 9.79 -0.69 -0.66
CA SER A 50 10.70 -0.01 -1.59
C SER A 50 12.14 -0.27 -1.21
N ILE A 51 12.99 -0.54 -2.19
CA ILE A 51 14.46 -0.64 -2.04
C ILE A 51 15.05 0.40 -2.99
N GLY A 52 15.49 1.52 -2.43
CA GLY A 52 16.09 2.61 -3.18
C GLY A 52 17.62 2.43 -3.25
N LEU A 53 18.14 2.09 -4.41
CA LEU A 53 19.58 1.96 -4.69
C LEU A 53 20.16 3.35 -4.97
N LEU A 54 20.04 4.25 -4.00
CA LEU A 54 20.40 5.68 -4.12
C LEU A 54 21.87 5.92 -3.72
N PHE A 55 22.78 5.08 -4.18
CA PHE A 55 24.21 5.18 -3.91
C PHE A 55 24.97 5.35 -5.24
N GLY A 56 26.07 6.08 -5.18
CA GLY A 56 26.84 6.50 -6.36
C GLY A 56 26.82 8.02 -6.52
N ASP A 57 27.63 8.51 -7.43
CA ASP A 57 27.86 9.95 -7.63
C ASP A 57 27.03 10.54 -8.78
N GLU A 58 26.12 9.75 -9.37
CA GLU A 58 25.36 10.13 -10.56
C GLU A 58 24.20 11.08 -10.26
N MET A 59 23.67 11.02 -9.03
CA MET A 59 22.54 11.86 -8.59
C MET A 59 23.01 13.00 -7.71
N SER A 60 22.40 14.16 -7.88
CA SER A 60 22.60 15.26 -6.93
C SER A 60 21.99 14.93 -5.56
N HIS A 61 22.51 15.55 -4.50
CA HIS A 61 21.94 15.40 -3.14
C HIS A 61 20.45 15.79 -3.06
N ALA A 62 19.98 16.70 -3.92
CA ALA A 62 18.58 17.11 -3.94
C ALA A 62 17.70 16.01 -4.53
N GLU A 63 18.12 15.38 -5.64
CA GLU A 63 17.44 14.24 -6.28
C GLU A 63 17.37 13.04 -5.34
N VAL A 64 18.49 12.67 -4.70
CA VAL A 64 18.53 11.59 -3.71
C VAL A 64 17.54 11.82 -2.57
N ARG A 65 17.47 13.05 -2.03
CA ARG A 65 16.51 13.37 -0.97
C ARG A 65 15.07 13.30 -1.46
N HIS A 66 14.81 13.75 -2.68
CA HIS A 66 13.47 13.70 -3.28
C HIS A 66 13.02 12.25 -3.52
N ALA A 67 13.87 11.43 -4.15
CA ALA A 67 13.60 10.01 -4.37
C ALA A 67 13.38 9.25 -3.07
N ARG A 68 14.25 9.45 -2.07
CA ARG A 68 14.10 8.86 -0.74
C ARG A 68 12.74 9.18 -0.13
N ARG A 69 12.36 10.46 -0.09
CA ARG A 69 11.08 10.90 0.46
C ARG A 69 9.89 10.28 -0.27
N ALA A 70 9.96 10.18 -1.59
CA ALA A 70 8.91 9.58 -2.40
C ALA A 70 8.71 8.08 -2.06
N LEU A 71 9.80 7.32 -1.98
CA LEU A 71 9.78 5.91 -1.65
C LEU A 71 9.32 5.66 -0.19
N GLU A 72 9.78 6.48 0.76
CA GLU A 72 9.35 6.44 2.16
C GLU A 72 7.84 6.68 2.29
N MET A 73 7.33 7.72 1.63
CA MET A 73 5.89 8.02 1.64
C MET A 73 5.07 6.90 1.03
N LEU A 74 5.45 6.39 -0.15
CA LEU A 74 4.73 5.34 -0.85
C LEU A 74 4.66 4.06 -0.01
N SER A 75 5.76 3.66 0.61
CA SER A 75 5.80 2.49 1.49
C SER A 75 5.00 2.70 2.76
N THR A 76 5.20 3.80 3.47
CA THR A 76 4.52 4.09 4.74
C THR A 76 3.00 4.18 4.58
N GLU A 77 2.52 4.85 3.52
CA GLU A 77 1.09 4.99 3.25
C GLU A 77 0.38 3.66 3.00
N THR A 78 1.12 2.64 2.58
CA THR A 78 0.59 1.29 2.34
C THR A 78 0.86 0.31 3.48
N GLY A 79 1.64 0.70 4.49
CA GLY A 79 2.02 -0.13 5.64
C GLY A 79 3.30 -0.95 5.42
N GLY A 80 4.05 -0.69 4.36
CA GLY A 80 5.36 -1.29 4.09
C GLY A 80 6.53 -0.48 4.67
N ILE A 81 7.73 -0.76 4.16
CA ILE A 81 8.98 -0.12 4.56
C ILE A 81 9.77 0.25 3.31
N ALA A 82 10.43 1.41 3.37
CA ALA A 82 11.46 1.77 2.40
C ALA A 82 12.84 1.51 2.98
N TYR A 83 13.68 0.83 2.22
CA TYR A 83 15.07 0.51 2.54
C TYR A 83 15.99 1.28 1.62
N PHE A 84 17.11 1.71 2.15
CA PHE A 84 18.13 2.46 1.40
C PHE A 84 19.50 1.87 1.72
N PRO A 85 19.85 0.74 1.06
CA PRO A 85 21.16 0.15 1.22
C PRO A 85 22.27 1.13 0.82
N LYS A 86 23.44 0.96 1.40
CA LYS A 86 24.63 1.75 1.03
C LYS A 86 25.47 1.09 -0.06
N SER A 87 25.20 -0.21 -0.32
CA SER A 87 25.85 -0.98 -1.35
C SER A 87 24.97 -2.17 -1.76
N VAL A 88 25.29 -2.80 -2.87
CA VAL A 88 24.54 -3.95 -3.43
C VAL A 88 24.57 -5.16 -2.49
N GLU A 89 25.65 -5.35 -1.74
CA GLU A 89 25.82 -6.50 -0.83
C GLU A 89 24.77 -6.51 0.30
N GLN A 90 24.18 -5.36 0.62
CA GLN A 90 23.12 -5.27 1.64
C GLN A 90 21.75 -5.70 1.13
N VAL A 91 21.57 -5.83 -0.18
CA VAL A 91 20.26 -6.13 -0.79
C VAL A 91 19.76 -7.51 -0.39
N ASP A 92 20.62 -8.52 -0.31
CA ASP A 92 20.24 -9.87 0.09
C ASP A 92 19.70 -9.91 1.53
N GLN A 93 20.35 -9.18 2.45
CA GLN A 93 19.89 -9.07 3.83
C GLN A 93 18.52 -8.39 3.91
N ILE A 94 18.34 -7.30 3.15
CA ILE A 94 17.06 -6.57 3.08
C ILE A 94 15.97 -7.47 2.48
N ALA A 95 16.27 -8.21 1.42
CA ALA A 95 15.32 -9.14 0.81
C ALA A 95 14.85 -10.23 1.81
N ALA A 96 15.79 -10.78 2.60
CA ALA A 96 15.47 -11.74 3.65
C ALA A 96 14.60 -11.12 4.77
N GLU A 97 14.85 -9.86 5.14
CA GLU A 97 14.06 -9.12 6.12
C GLU A 97 12.65 -8.86 5.60
N VAL A 98 12.50 -8.38 4.37
CA VAL A 98 11.20 -8.17 3.71
C VAL A 98 10.42 -9.47 3.63
N ALA A 99 11.06 -10.57 3.22
CA ALA A 99 10.43 -11.87 3.13
C ALA A 99 9.95 -12.37 4.52
N ARG A 100 10.70 -12.10 5.58
CA ARG A 100 10.30 -12.42 6.97
C ARG A 100 9.12 -11.58 7.42
N ASP A 101 9.16 -10.28 7.12
CA ASP A 101 8.08 -9.34 7.44
C ASP A 101 6.77 -9.76 6.77
N ILE A 102 6.80 -10.04 5.46
CA ILE A 102 5.63 -10.50 4.69
C ILE A 102 5.02 -11.78 5.30
N ARG A 103 5.85 -12.74 5.71
CA ARG A 103 5.36 -13.99 6.31
C ARG A 103 4.71 -13.79 7.67
N ASN A 104 5.16 -12.81 8.44
CA ASN A 104 4.71 -12.56 9.82
C ASN A 104 3.64 -11.45 9.95
N GLN A 105 3.09 -10.97 8.85
CA GLN A 105 2.01 -9.98 8.87
C GLN A 105 0.70 -10.56 9.38
N TYR A 106 0.02 -9.79 10.22
CA TYR A 106 -1.36 -10.04 10.61
C TYR A 106 -2.33 -9.44 9.59
N THR A 107 -3.44 -10.14 9.34
CA THR A 107 -4.56 -9.61 8.57
C THR A 107 -5.71 -9.35 9.52
N LEU A 108 -6.14 -8.10 9.63
CA LEU A 108 -7.25 -7.69 10.47
C LEU A 108 -8.45 -7.33 9.60
N GLY A 109 -9.57 -7.98 9.87
CA GLY A 109 -10.86 -7.65 9.25
C GLY A 109 -11.74 -6.88 10.24
N TYR A 110 -12.47 -5.86 9.77
CA TYR A 110 -13.41 -5.12 10.59
C TYR A 110 -14.58 -4.59 9.75
N HIS A 111 -15.68 -4.32 10.42
CA HIS A 111 -16.81 -3.61 9.82
C HIS A 111 -16.75 -2.13 10.18
N SER A 112 -16.76 -1.29 9.16
CA SER A 112 -16.79 0.16 9.39
C SER A 112 -18.16 0.59 9.93
N THR A 113 -18.17 1.45 10.94
CA THR A 113 -19.41 2.08 11.44
C THR A 113 -19.96 3.15 10.50
N LYS A 114 -19.14 3.65 9.56
CA LYS A 114 -19.59 4.59 8.54
C LYS A 114 -20.18 3.86 7.35
N PRO A 115 -21.31 4.31 6.80
CA PRO A 115 -21.93 3.71 5.62
C PRO A 115 -20.98 3.68 4.42
N THR A 116 -21.04 2.63 3.62
CA THR A 116 -20.23 2.52 2.40
C THR A 116 -20.61 3.52 1.32
N THR A 117 -21.78 4.14 1.45
CA THR A 117 -22.29 5.18 0.55
C THR A 117 -21.63 6.55 0.78
N GLU A 118 -20.99 6.77 1.92
CA GLU A 118 -20.25 8.00 2.19
C GLU A 118 -18.89 7.94 1.49
N PRO A 119 -18.62 8.80 0.49
CA PRO A 119 -17.33 8.90 -0.14
C PRO A 119 -16.31 9.55 0.80
N GLY A 120 -15.03 9.37 0.50
CA GLY A 120 -13.94 10.04 1.20
C GLY A 120 -12.91 9.08 1.79
N PHE A 121 -11.78 9.65 2.16
CA PHE A 121 -10.69 8.90 2.77
C PHE A 121 -11.02 8.52 4.21
N ARG A 122 -10.83 7.25 4.54
CA ARG A 122 -11.03 6.71 5.90
C ARG A 122 -9.68 6.38 6.51
N ARG A 123 -9.31 7.15 7.52
CA ARG A 123 -8.07 6.90 8.26
C ARG A 123 -8.21 5.62 9.08
N VAL A 124 -7.15 4.82 9.10
CA VAL A 124 -7.02 3.62 9.94
C VAL A 124 -5.95 3.87 10.99
N GLN A 125 -6.25 3.55 12.23
CA GLN A 125 -5.27 3.56 13.30
C GLN A 125 -5.37 2.23 14.05
N VAL A 126 -4.25 1.54 14.18
CA VAL A 126 -4.14 0.29 14.91
C VAL A 126 -3.17 0.47 16.06
N ASN A 127 -3.60 0.10 17.26
CA ASN A 127 -2.74 0.07 18.44
C ASN A 127 -2.58 -1.38 18.88
N ALA A 128 -1.37 -1.77 19.28
CA ALA A 128 -1.08 -3.09 19.77
C ALA A 128 -0.42 -3.00 21.14
N THR A 129 -0.81 -3.90 22.01
CA THR A 129 -0.21 -4.07 23.34
C THR A 129 0.07 -5.53 23.59
N ALA A 130 1.17 -5.86 24.28
CA ALA A 130 1.48 -7.21 24.72
C ALA A 130 2.03 -7.18 26.15
N LYS A 131 1.59 -8.12 26.98
CA LYS A 131 2.05 -8.22 28.37
C LYS A 131 3.56 -8.51 28.39
N GLY A 132 4.29 -7.76 29.18
CA GLY A 132 5.75 -7.93 29.32
C GLY A 132 6.58 -7.35 28.17
N MET A 133 5.95 -6.79 27.15
CA MET A 133 6.63 -6.07 26.08
C MET A 133 6.46 -4.56 26.29
N GLY A 134 7.49 -3.80 25.96
CA GLY A 134 7.43 -2.33 25.96
C GLY A 134 6.48 -1.79 24.88
N LYS A 135 6.70 -0.55 24.48
CA LYS A 135 5.92 0.10 23.41
C LYS A 135 6.11 -0.67 22.09
N LEU A 136 5.01 -1.17 21.54
CA LEU A 136 5.00 -1.81 20.23
C LEU A 136 4.84 -0.77 19.12
N THR A 137 5.58 -0.96 18.02
CA THR A 137 5.40 -0.16 16.80
C THR A 137 4.52 -0.96 15.83
N VAL A 138 3.40 -0.35 15.47
CA VAL A 138 2.47 -0.96 14.49
C VAL A 138 2.67 -0.30 13.13
N ARG A 139 2.85 -1.12 12.11
CA ARG A 139 2.85 -0.70 10.71
C ARG A 139 1.58 -1.19 10.04
N THR A 140 0.83 -0.29 9.46
CA THR A 140 -0.40 -0.56 8.72
C THR A 140 -0.62 0.56 7.72
N ARG A 141 -1.48 0.33 6.74
CA ARG A 141 -1.90 1.42 5.84
C ARG A 141 -2.49 2.57 6.65
N THR A 142 -2.28 3.79 6.20
CA THR A 142 -2.80 5.00 6.87
C THR A 142 -4.31 5.16 6.71
N GLY A 143 -4.87 4.54 5.67
CA GLY A 143 -6.30 4.55 5.41
C GLY A 143 -6.66 3.97 4.05
N TYR A 144 -7.92 4.17 3.65
CA TYR A 144 -8.45 3.68 2.39
C TYR A 144 -9.62 4.53 1.90
N PHE A 145 -9.92 4.44 0.62
CA PHE A 145 -11.16 4.92 0.05
C PHE A 145 -12.17 3.77 -0.03
N PRO A 146 -13.39 3.92 0.53
CA PRO A 146 -14.39 2.86 0.45
C PRO A 146 -14.81 2.63 -1.00
N VAL A 147 -14.96 1.36 -1.38
CA VAL A 147 -15.60 1.02 -2.66
C VAL A 147 -17.08 1.30 -2.51
N VAL A 148 -17.57 2.36 -3.13
CA VAL A 148 -18.99 2.68 -3.17
C VAL A 148 -19.68 1.61 -4.02
N ARG A 149 -20.37 0.67 -3.38
CA ARG A 149 -21.27 -0.23 -4.10
C ARG A 149 -22.53 0.56 -4.42
N VAL A 150 -22.62 1.07 -5.64
CA VAL A 150 -23.89 1.57 -6.16
C VAL A 150 -24.81 0.34 -6.21
N ALA A 151 -25.87 0.34 -5.39
CA ALA A 151 -26.90 -0.68 -5.47
C ALA A 151 -27.42 -0.68 -6.92
N LYS A 152 -27.40 -1.83 -7.58
CA LYS A 152 -28.05 -1.96 -8.88
C LYS A 152 -29.51 -1.52 -8.70
N PRO A 153 -30.02 -0.59 -9.52
CA PRO A 153 -31.44 -0.24 -9.47
C PRO A 153 -32.24 -1.51 -9.76
N GLY A 154 -33.12 -1.84 -8.86
CA GLY A 154 -34.07 -2.91 -8.72
C GLY A 154 -34.20 -3.94 -9.84
N ALA A 155 -34.00 -5.18 -9.48
CA ALA A 155 -34.81 -6.25 -10.06
C ALA A 155 -36.25 -5.99 -9.59
N GLY A 156 -37.07 -5.46 -10.50
CA GLY A 156 -38.47 -5.17 -10.25
C GLY A 156 -39.17 -6.42 -9.70
N THR A 157 -39.91 -6.25 -8.63
CA THR A 157 -40.95 -7.15 -8.18
C THR A 157 -41.92 -7.40 -9.35
N ALA A 158 -41.71 -8.52 -10.05
CA ALA A 158 -42.72 -9.05 -10.97
C ALA A 158 -43.94 -9.37 -10.11
N GLY A 159 -45.06 -8.72 -10.45
CA GLY A 159 -46.32 -8.81 -9.73
C GLY A 159 -46.79 -10.25 -9.59
N MET A 160 -47.21 -10.61 -8.40
CA MET A 160 -48.16 -11.68 -8.17
C MET A 160 -49.52 -11.22 -8.75
N ASP A 161 -49.87 -11.70 -9.93
CA ASP A 161 -51.23 -11.67 -10.43
C ASP A 161 -51.99 -12.83 -9.81
N LYS A 162 -53.07 -12.47 -9.15
CA LYS A 162 -54.07 -13.39 -8.60
C LYS A 162 -54.95 -13.91 -9.71
N ARG A 163 -55.05 -15.21 -9.84
CA ARG A 163 -56.32 -15.90 -10.19
C ARG A 163 -56.40 -17.23 -9.47
#